data_200c136288beb56bed31141c5f77f171
#
_entry.id   200c136288beb56bed31141c5f77f171
#
_cell.length_a   1.000
_cell.length_b   1.000
_cell.length_c   1.000
_cell.angle_alpha   90.00
_cell.angle_beta   90.00
_cell.angle_gamma   90.00
#
_symmetry.space_group_name_H-M   'P 1'
#
loop_
_entity.id
_entity.type
_entity.pdbx_description
1 polymer ?
#
loop_
_entity_poly.entity_id
_entity_poly.type
_entity_poly.pdbx_seq_one_letter_code
_entity_poly.pdbx_strand_id
1 'polypeptide(L)'
;YPQYLEEYLAFANEVDRLSVERESGVICLYPMPSAEDSCQIRILEIYASEEAYQSHLKTEHFQKYKQGTLHMVKDLKLPTMKPLDPETMKLIFKKQR
;
A
#
# COMPACT_ATOMS: atom_id res chain seq x y z
N TYR A 1 -11.05 10.33 7.41
CA TYR A 1 -11.82 10.92 8.53
C TYR A 1 -11.40 10.28 9.86
N PRO A 2 -11.16 11.08 10.91
CA PRO A 2 -10.66 10.56 12.20
C PRO A 2 -11.52 9.45 12.84
N GLN A 3 -12.83 9.52 12.68
CA GLN A 3 -13.74 8.52 13.28
C GLN A 3 -13.58 7.12 12.67
N TYR A 4 -12.94 7.02 11.51
CA TYR A 4 -12.73 5.74 10.84
C TYR A 4 -11.28 5.25 10.90
N LEU A 5 -10.41 5.96 11.60
CA LEU A 5 -8.97 5.68 11.55
C LEU A 5 -8.62 4.23 11.90
N GLU A 6 -9.16 3.72 13.01
CA GLU A 6 -8.85 2.34 13.44
C GLU A 6 -9.34 1.30 12.44
N GLU A 7 -10.56 1.48 11.93
CA GLU A 7 -11.11 0.57 10.91
C GLU A 7 -10.28 0.63 9.63
N TYR A 8 -9.91 1.83 9.20
CA TYR A 8 -9.10 2.01 8.01
C TYR A 8 -7.75 1.31 8.15
N LEU A 9 -7.07 1.49 9.28
CA LEU A 9 -5.77 0.86 9.50
C LEU A 9 -5.86 -0.66 9.50
N ALA A 10 -6.95 -1.23 10.02
CA ALA A 10 -7.18 -2.67 9.97
C ALA A 10 -7.35 -3.17 8.53
N PHE A 11 -8.14 -2.47 7.70
CA PHE A 11 -8.29 -2.80 6.28
C PHE A 11 -6.96 -2.68 5.53
N ALA A 12 -6.24 -1.59 5.76
CA ALA A 12 -4.96 -1.34 5.10
C ALA A 12 -3.93 -2.42 5.45
N ASN A 13 -3.83 -2.78 6.72
CA ASN A 13 -2.90 -3.83 7.16
C ASN A 13 -3.26 -5.18 6.54
N GLU A 14 -4.53 -5.53 6.48
CA GLU A 14 -4.99 -6.79 5.87
C GLU A 14 -4.64 -6.84 4.39
N VAL A 15 -5.03 -5.80 3.61
CA VAL A 15 -4.80 -5.81 2.16
C VAL A 15 -3.31 -5.79 1.83
N ASP A 16 -2.53 -5.03 2.57
CA ASP A 16 -1.10 -4.91 2.29
C ASP A 16 -0.38 -6.22 2.58
N ARG A 17 -0.71 -6.87 3.70
CA ARG A 17 -0.12 -8.16 4.03
C ARG A 17 -0.51 -9.25 3.04
N LEU A 18 -1.80 -9.36 2.69
CA LEU A 18 -2.26 -10.36 1.73
C LEU A 18 -1.66 -10.14 0.35
N SER A 19 -1.53 -8.88 -0.07
CA SER A 19 -0.96 -8.55 -1.36
C SER A 19 0.51 -8.97 -1.45
N VAL A 20 1.31 -8.64 -0.44
CA VAL A 20 2.72 -9.00 -0.42
C VAL A 20 2.91 -10.52 -0.32
N GLU A 21 2.08 -11.21 0.45
CA GLU A 21 2.16 -12.66 0.61
C GLU A 21 1.73 -13.43 -0.64
N ARG A 22 0.68 -12.97 -1.32
CA ARG A 22 0.02 -13.74 -2.39
C ARG A 22 0.36 -13.31 -3.80
N GLU A 23 0.81 -12.09 -3.99
CA GLU A 23 1.08 -11.54 -5.32
C GLU A 23 2.58 -11.35 -5.51
N SER A 24 3.18 -12.19 -6.33
CA SER A 24 4.64 -12.13 -6.59
C SER A 24 5.07 -10.79 -7.21
N GLY A 25 4.17 -10.11 -7.92
CA GLY A 25 4.45 -8.81 -8.51
C GLY A 25 4.32 -7.62 -7.57
N VAL A 26 3.79 -7.83 -6.36
CA VAL A 26 3.72 -6.79 -5.33
C VAL A 26 4.94 -6.92 -4.42
N ILE A 27 5.88 -6.01 -4.58
CA ILE A 27 7.14 -6.05 -3.85
C ILE A 27 7.01 -5.41 -2.48
N CYS A 28 6.31 -4.27 -2.42
CA CYS A 28 6.16 -3.52 -1.18
C CYS A 28 4.82 -2.79 -1.16
N LEU A 29 4.10 -2.91 -0.06
CA LEU A 29 2.98 -2.05 0.29
C LEU A 29 3.14 -1.73 1.77
N TYR A 30 3.57 -0.51 2.06
CA TYR A 30 3.93 -0.13 3.42
C TYR A 30 3.22 1.16 3.82
N PRO A 31 2.11 1.07 4.56
CA PRO A 31 1.40 2.25 5.02
C PRO A 31 2.11 2.89 6.21
N MET A 32 2.18 4.21 6.21
CA MET A 32 2.89 4.98 7.22
C MET A 32 2.03 6.15 7.68
N PRO A 33 1.30 6.00 8.79
CA PRO A 33 0.63 7.17 9.39
C PRO A 33 1.68 8.20 9.84
N SER A 34 1.37 9.47 9.62
CA SER A 34 2.26 10.55 10.06
C SER A 34 2.36 10.57 11.59
N ALA A 35 3.57 10.79 12.12
CA ALA A 35 3.77 10.91 13.55
C ALA A 35 3.06 12.15 14.14
N GLU A 36 2.85 13.18 13.33
CA GLU A 36 2.19 14.42 13.76
C GLU A 36 0.68 14.33 13.67
N ASP A 37 0.16 13.61 12.66
CA ASP A 37 -1.27 13.46 12.43
C ASP A 37 -1.53 12.09 11.81
N SER A 38 -2.00 11.14 12.61
CA SER A 38 -2.21 9.75 12.17
C SER A 38 -3.29 9.60 11.10
N CYS A 39 -4.10 10.63 10.85
CA CYS A 39 -5.06 10.63 9.73
C CYS A 39 -4.42 11.01 8.41
N GLN A 40 -3.18 11.47 8.42
CA GLN A 40 -2.36 11.68 7.24
C GLN A 40 -1.53 10.43 7.01
N ILE A 41 -1.86 9.68 5.97
CA ILE A 41 -1.22 8.38 5.71
C ILE A 41 -0.54 8.43 4.37
N ARG A 42 0.72 8.00 4.33
CA ARG A 42 1.46 7.77 3.09
C ARG A 42 1.71 6.28 2.95
N ILE A 43 1.61 5.80 1.72
CA ILE A 43 1.83 4.39 1.44
C ILE A 43 2.95 4.28 0.41
N LEU A 44 4.02 3.59 0.77
CA LEU A 44 5.06 3.24 -0.19
C LEU A 44 4.61 1.99 -0.93
N GLU A 45 4.46 2.10 -2.25
CA GLU A 45 4.00 1.00 -3.09
C GLU A 45 5.05 0.73 -4.17
N ILE A 46 5.51 -0.51 -4.24
CA ILE A 46 6.48 -0.95 -5.22
C ILE A 46 5.95 -2.21 -5.91
N TYR A 47 5.85 -2.14 -7.23
CA TYR A 47 5.39 -3.26 -8.07
C TYR A 47 6.50 -3.68 -9.02
N ALA A 48 6.52 -4.96 -9.37
CA ALA A 48 7.51 -5.50 -10.31
C ALA A 48 7.33 -4.93 -11.72
N SER A 49 6.09 -4.57 -12.11
CA SER A 49 5.75 -4.04 -13.42
C SER A 49 4.41 -3.33 -13.38
N GLU A 50 4.08 -2.60 -14.45
CA GLU A 50 2.75 -2.00 -14.62
C GLU A 50 1.67 -3.09 -14.67
N GLU A 51 1.96 -4.22 -15.29
CA GLU A 51 1.04 -5.35 -15.36
C GLU A 51 0.75 -5.93 -13.97
N ALA A 52 1.77 -6.00 -13.11
CA ALA A 52 1.59 -6.45 -11.73
C ALA A 52 0.67 -5.49 -10.96
N TYR A 53 0.81 -4.19 -11.18
CA TYR A 53 -0.07 -3.20 -10.58
C TYR A 53 -1.51 -3.37 -11.05
N GLN A 54 -1.74 -3.54 -12.37
CA GLN A 54 -3.08 -3.74 -12.92
C GLN A 54 -3.71 -5.04 -12.40
N SER A 55 -2.93 -6.11 -12.28
CA SER A 55 -3.41 -7.37 -11.70
C SER A 55 -3.79 -7.21 -10.23
N HIS A 56 -3.01 -6.45 -9.46
CA HIS A 56 -3.29 -6.16 -8.05
C HIS A 56 -4.68 -5.51 -7.89
N LEU A 57 -5.04 -4.57 -8.74
CA LEU A 57 -6.32 -3.87 -8.67
C LEU A 57 -7.52 -4.79 -8.85
N LYS A 58 -7.33 -5.96 -9.48
CA LYS A 58 -8.40 -6.93 -9.76
C LYS A 58 -8.54 -8.01 -8.70
N THR A 59 -7.68 -8.05 -7.69
CA THR A 59 -7.73 -9.08 -6.66
C THR A 59 -8.92 -8.88 -5.72
N GLU A 60 -9.39 -9.98 -5.12
CA GLU A 60 -10.48 -9.93 -4.13
C GLU A 60 -10.11 -9.11 -2.93
N HIS A 61 -8.88 -9.27 -2.41
CA HIS A 61 -8.45 -8.53 -1.23
C HIS A 61 -8.35 -7.04 -1.50
N PHE A 62 -7.93 -6.62 -2.70
CA PHE A 62 -7.93 -5.20 -3.05
C PHE A 62 -9.35 -4.65 -3.16
N GLN A 63 -10.26 -5.39 -3.81
CA GLN A 63 -11.65 -4.95 -3.96
C GLN A 63 -12.34 -4.84 -2.60
N LYS A 64 -12.09 -5.77 -1.70
CA LYS A 64 -12.61 -5.72 -0.34
C LYS A 64 -12.13 -4.44 0.38
N TYR A 65 -10.84 -4.15 0.27
CA TYR A 65 -10.26 -2.95 0.85
C TYR A 65 -10.89 -1.69 0.25
N LYS A 66 -10.91 -1.60 -1.08
CA LYS A 66 -11.43 -0.43 -1.79
C LYS A 66 -12.87 -0.13 -1.41
N GLN A 67 -13.74 -1.15 -1.47
CA GLN A 67 -15.15 -0.99 -1.18
C GLN A 67 -15.41 -0.72 0.31
N GLY A 68 -14.65 -1.38 1.17
CA GLY A 68 -14.80 -1.24 2.62
C GLY A 68 -14.32 0.10 3.16
N THR A 69 -13.39 0.77 2.46
CA THR A 69 -12.78 2.01 2.96
C THR A 69 -13.20 3.26 2.20
N LEU A 70 -13.98 3.13 1.14
CA LEU A 70 -14.33 4.28 0.28
C LEU A 70 -14.90 5.46 1.06
N HIS A 71 -15.79 5.21 2.00
CA HIS A 71 -16.42 6.26 2.81
C HIS A 71 -15.52 6.81 3.93
N MET A 72 -14.38 6.17 4.18
CA MET A 72 -13.46 6.53 5.27
C MET A 72 -12.42 7.56 4.84
N VAL A 73 -12.23 7.74 3.53
CA VAL A 73 -11.16 8.56 2.97
C VAL A 73 -11.71 9.88 2.47
N LYS A 74 -11.13 10.98 2.97
CA LYS A 74 -11.52 12.33 2.57
C LYS A 74 -10.85 12.73 1.25
N ASP A 75 -9.57 12.41 1.09
CA ASP A 75 -8.78 12.79 -0.07
C ASP A 75 -7.75 11.69 -0.36
N LEU A 76 -7.54 11.39 -1.64
CA LEU A 76 -6.60 10.37 -2.08
C LEU A 76 -5.80 10.90 -3.27
N LYS A 77 -4.47 10.80 -3.17
CA LYS A 77 -3.56 11.13 -4.26
C LYS A 77 -2.69 9.93 -4.56
N LEU A 78 -2.53 9.62 -5.84
CA LEU A 78 -1.79 8.45 -6.31
C LEU A 78 -0.66 8.89 -7.26
N PRO A 79 0.37 9.61 -6.77
CA PRO A 79 1.47 10.03 -7.63
C PRO A 79 2.34 8.84 -8.02
N THR A 80 2.68 8.76 -9.30
CA THR A 80 3.64 7.78 -9.79
C THR A 80 5.04 8.36 -9.64
N MET A 81 5.91 7.62 -8.96
CA MET A 81 7.29 8.02 -8.72
C MET A 81 8.23 7.09 -9.47
N LYS A 82 9.39 7.60 -9.86
CA LYS A 82 10.42 6.78 -10.48
C LYS A 82 11.54 6.54 -9.48
N PRO A 83 12.02 5.29 -9.34
CA PRO A 83 13.14 5.03 -8.45
C PRO A 83 14.40 5.73 -8.98
N LEU A 84 15.17 6.33 -8.07
CA LEU A 84 16.43 6.94 -8.42
C LEU A 84 17.46 5.89 -8.79
N ASP A 85 17.54 4.82 -8.00
CA ASP A 85 18.47 3.71 -8.22
C ASP A 85 17.81 2.40 -7.78
N PRO A 86 17.28 1.60 -8.74
CA PRO A 86 16.62 0.34 -8.41
C PRO A 86 17.50 -0.68 -7.70
N GLU A 87 18.81 -0.64 -7.91
CA GLU A 87 19.74 -1.58 -7.26
C GLU A 87 19.83 -1.36 -5.75
N THR A 88 19.65 -0.12 -5.31
CA THR A 88 19.64 0.19 -3.86
C THR A 88 18.48 -0.52 -3.15
N MET A 89 17.35 -0.70 -3.83
CA MET A 89 16.19 -1.38 -3.26
C MET A 89 16.53 -2.81 -2.85
N LYS A 90 17.32 -3.53 -3.66
CA LYS A 90 17.75 -4.89 -3.33
C LYS A 90 18.59 -4.93 -2.06
N LEU A 91 19.42 -3.93 -1.86
CA LEU A 91 20.25 -3.82 -0.66
C LEU A 91 19.40 -3.54 0.58
N ILE A 92 18.40 -2.69 0.46
CA ILE A 92 17.48 -2.36 1.55
C ILE A 92 16.76 -3.62 2.04
N PHE A 93 16.15 -4.37 1.14
CA PHE A 93 15.39 -5.56 1.50
C PHE A 93 16.27 -6.67 2.05
N LYS A 94 17.50 -6.77 1.58
CA LYS A 94 18.47 -7.73 2.11
C LYS A 94 18.78 -7.48 3.59
N LYS A 95 18.85 -6.23 4.00
CA LYS A 95 19.11 -5.86 5.40
C LYS A 95 17.95 -6.14 6.33
N GLN A 96 16.74 -6.23 5.80
CA GLN A 96 15.53 -6.42 6.60
C GLN A 96 15.23 -7.88 6.96
N ARG A 97 16.01 -8.80 6.47
CA ARG A 97 15.82 -10.23 6.74
C ARG A 97 16.33 -10.63 8.12
#